data_7f6ac49c7c393b9882963c155a23659b
#
_entry.id   7f6ac49c7c393b9882963c155a23659b
#
_cell.length_a   1.000
_cell.length_b   1.000
_cell.length_c   1.000
_cell.angle_alpha   90.00
_cell.angle_beta   90.00
_cell.angle_gamma   90.00
#
_symmetry.space_group_name_H-M   'P 1'
#
loop_
_entity.id
_entity.type
_entity.pdbx_description
1 polymer ?
#
loop_
_entity_poly.entity_id
_entity_poly.type
_entity_poly.pdbx_seq_one_letter_code
_entity_poly.pdbx_strand_id
1 'polypeptide(L)'
;METLQTGKAVAGQRNAGIDLLRILAALYIIVLHTLGMGGILENVAEGSYQEQVSDFLYFWSFCGVNIFGLISGYVGYSEKEKPIAWKSMASLWLEVVFYDVSMALLALRILPDRASTADLPHLFFPILNNSHWYFTCYAALLLFIPFLNGGVRQCSCKTLLQFLGAIFLVVIPLDTLFGHFHFYLGYSVAWLIVLYLVGAILKKTNIGAKLPTPIAIIGIVLMDVLSVWFFRNWVETTWFGYSISPAMARYFTFPCHYISAVLHLIVFSRLKLGPVVGKWISALAPGAFAVYLINTQKHYWLGYLPGRYWYWANSSPLGIFVRVMAYSVLFVSVCLVVDFIRRQLIRLLRRKKT
;
A
#
# COMPACT_ATOMS: atom_id res chain seq x y z
N MET A 1 -34.99 0.69 -30.12
CA MET A 1 -35.18 0.09 -28.78
C MET A 1 -34.16 -1.02 -28.62
N GLU A 2 -32.91 -0.64 -28.31
CA GLU A 2 -31.83 -1.61 -28.05
C GLU A 2 -31.68 -1.73 -26.54
N THR A 3 -31.94 -2.91 -26.04
CA THR A 3 -31.81 -3.29 -24.64
C THR A 3 -30.32 -3.32 -24.25
N LEU A 4 -29.88 -2.32 -23.49
CA LEU A 4 -28.64 -2.35 -22.77
C LEU A 4 -28.63 -3.54 -21.80
N GLN A 5 -27.97 -4.61 -22.20
CA GLN A 5 -27.63 -5.70 -21.28
C GLN A 5 -26.68 -5.18 -20.21
N THR A 6 -27.25 -4.81 -19.09
CA THR A 6 -26.49 -4.58 -17.86
C THR A 6 -25.85 -5.90 -17.44
N GLY A 7 -24.56 -6.05 -17.70
CA GLY A 7 -23.77 -7.19 -17.22
C GLY A 7 -23.86 -7.28 -15.69
N LYS A 8 -24.73 -8.14 -15.19
CA LYS A 8 -24.76 -8.56 -13.78
C LYS A 8 -23.36 -9.10 -13.46
N ALA A 9 -22.59 -8.37 -12.67
CA ALA A 9 -21.36 -8.90 -12.08
C ALA A 9 -21.74 -10.15 -11.29
N VAL A 10 -21.24 -11.30 -11.71
CA VAL A 10 -21.42 -12.58 -11.02
C VAL A 10 -20.86 -12.42 -9.61
N ALA A 11 -21.75 -12.45 -8.62
CA ALA A 11 -21.37 -12.35 -7.22
C ALA A 11 -20.47 -13.56 -6.87
N GLY A 12 -19.16 -13.33 -6.63
CA GLY A 12 -18.23 -14.35 -6.18
C GLY A 12 -16.93 -14.50 -6.97
N GLN A 13 -16.80 -13.94 -8.16
CA GLN A 13 -15.56 -14.09 -8.93
C GLN A 13 -14.48 -13.07 -8.45
N ARG A 14 -13.33 -13.60 -8.03
CA ARG A 14 -12.17 -12.81 -7.59
C ARG A 14 -11.64 -11.96 -8.76
N ASN A 15 -11.41 -10.66 -8.53
CA ASN A 15 -10.92 -9.75 -9.55
C ASN A 15 -9.39 -9.81 -9.63
N ALA A 16 -8.87 -10.44 -10.68
CA ALA A 16 -7.43 -10.60 -10.89
C ALA A 16 -6.70 -9.26 -11.14
N GLY A 17 -7.39 -8.23 -11.66
CA GLY A 17 -6.83 -6.88 -11.81
C GLY A 17 -6.56 -6.23 -10.44
N ILE A 18 -7.48 -6.36 -9.48
CA ILE A 18 -7.27 -5.92 -8.10
C ILE A 18 -6.15 -6.73 -7.41
N ASP A 19 -6.06 -8.01 -7.70
CA ASP A 19 -4.96 -8.85 -7.19
C ASP A 19 -3.60 -8.39 -7.75
N LEU A 20 -3.54 -8.03 -9.03
CA LEU A 20 -2.33 -7.46 -9.64
C LEU A 20 -1.98 -6.11 -9.02
N LEU A 21 -2.98 -5.25 -8.77
CA LEU A 21 -2.77 -3.96 -8.10
C LEU A 21 -2.19 -4.14 -6.68
N ARG A 22 -2.59 -5.19 -5.96
CA ARG A 22 -2.04 -5.51 -4.64
C ARG A 22 -0.54 -5.87 -4.72
N ILE A 23 -0.14 -6.64 -5.73
CA ILE A 23 1.27 -6.96 -5.98
C ILE A 23 2.06 -5.70 -6.38
N LEU A 24 1.48 -4.86 -7.24
CA LEU A 24 2.08 -3.59 -7.65
C LEU A 24 2.27 -2.65 -6.45
N ALA A 25 1.29 -2.55 -5.55
CA ALA A 25 1.42 -1.75 -4.33
C ALA A 25 2.57 -2.25 -3.44
N ALA A 26 2.76 -3.57 -3.32
CA ALA A 26 3.92 -4.13 -2.63
C ALA A 26 5.24 -3.76 -3.33
N LEU A 27 5.28 -3.78 -4.66
CA LEU A 27 6.44 -3.35 -5.44
C LEU A 27 6.77 -1.87 -5.16
N TYR A 28 5.78 -0.99 -5.13
CA TYR A 28 5.97 0.41 -4.79
C TYR A 28 6.60 0.60 -3.41
N ILE A 29 6.16 -0.16 -2.41
CA ILE A 29 6.77 -0.10 -1.07
C ILE A 29 8.26 -0.50 -1.11
N ILE A 30 8.64 -1.52 -1.87
CA ILE A 30 10.04 -1.93 -1.97
C ILE A 30 10.88 -0.88 -2.71
N VAL A 31 10.36 -0.28 -3.78
CA VAL A 31 11.03 0.83 -4.49
C VAL A 31 11.27 2.00 -3.54
N LEU A 32 10.22 2.43 -2.82
CA LEU A 32 10.28 3.52 -1.86
C LEU A 32 11.36 3.28 -0.78
N HIS A 33 11.36 2.09 -0.21
CA HIS A 33 12.29 1.72 0.86
C HIS A 33 13.74 1.55 0.36
N THR A 34 13.91 1.02 -0.85
CA THR A 34 15.24 0.88 -1.48
C THR A 34 15.87 2.23 -1.76
N LEU A 35 15.08 3.20 -2.23
CA LEU A 35 15.55 4.55 -2.51
C LEU A 35 15.84 5.34 -1.22
N GLY A 36 14.91 5.32 -0.24
CA GLY A 36 15.04 6.04 1.03
C GLY A 36 16.01 5.34 1.97
N MET A 37 15.55 4.33 2.72
CA MET A 37 16.39 3.62 3.70
C MET A 37 17.62 2.95 3.08
N GLY A 38 17.55 2.53 1.81
CA GLY A 38 18.69 1.99 1.08
C GLY A 38 19.79 3.01 0.80
N GLY A 39 19.56 4.31 1.06
CA GLY A 39 20.56 5.39 1.04
C GLY A 39 20.85 5.97 -0.34
N ILE A 40 20.03 5.70 -1.36
CA ILE A 40 20.27 6.25 -2.71
C ILE A 40 19.96 7.75 -2.72
N LEU A 41 18.78 8.16 -2.18
CA LEU A 41 18.35 9.57 -2.20
C LEU A 41 19.29 10.53 -1.48
N GLU A 42 19.96 10.06 -0.43
CA GLU A 42 20.88 10.88 0.37
C GLU A 42 22.27 11.02 -0.29
N ASN A 43 22.54 10.23 -1.33
CA ASN A 43 23.86 10.13 -1.95
C ASN A 43 23.90 10.52 -3.43
N VAL A 44 22.74 10.85 -4.05
CA VAL A 44 22.70 11.42 -5.39
C VAL A 44 23.15 12.89 -5.34
N ALA A 45 23.90 13.33 -6.35
CA ALA A 45 24.35 14.72 -6.44
C ALA A 45 23.17 15.65 -6.71
N GLU A 46 23.07 16.75 -5.95
CA GLU A 46 22.03 17.76 -6.11
C GLU A 46 22.02 18.35 -7.51
N GLY A 47 20.84 18.56 -8.09
CA GLY A 47 20.63 19.09 -9.43
C GLY A 47 20.92 18.08 -10.56
N SER A 48 21.40 16.88 -10.24
CA SER A 48 21.77 15.86 -11.22
C SER A 48 20.55 15.16 -11.85
N TYR A 49 20.76 14.53 -13.01
CA TYR A 49 19.75 13.63 -13.61
C TYR A 49 19.51 12.37 -12.75
N GLN A 50 20.51 11.95 -11.97
CA GLN A 50 20.40 10.86 -11.00
C GLN A 50 19.37 11.19 -9.92
N GLU A 51 19.45 12.40 -9.37
CA GLU A 51 18.47 12.89 -8.41
C GLU A 51 17.07 12.95 -9.02
N GLN A 52 16.92 13.47 -10.24
CA GLN A 52 15.62 13.57 -10.91
C GLN A 52 14.94 12.21 -11.08
N VAL A 53 15.70 11.19 -11.52
CA VAL A 53 15.19 9.83 -11.67
C VAL A 53 14.86 9.20 -10.32
N SER A 54 15.69 9.42 -9.31
CA SER A 54 15.47 8.91 -7.96
C SER A 54 14.22 9.51 -7.33
N ASP A 55 14.04 10.83 -7.43
CA ASP A 55 12.86 11.53 -6.96
C ASP A 55 11.59 11.05 -7.68
N PHE A 56 11.65 10.91 -9.03
CA PHE A 56 10.51 10.41 -9.77
C PHE A 56 10.09 9.01 -9.30
N LEU A 57 11.02 8.08 -9.21
CA LEU A 57 10.72 6.72 -8.71
C LEU A 57 10.20 6.73 -7.27
N TYR A 58 10.75 7.60 -6.42
CA TYR A 58 10.36 7.72 -5.02
C TYR A 58 8.92 8.21 -4.89
N PHE A 59 8.57 9.35 -5.53
CA PHE A 59 7.22 9.91 -5.44
C PHE A 59 6.17 9.07 -6.19
N TRP A 60 6.53 8.46 -7.32
CA TRP A 60 5.68 7.47 -7.99
C TRP A 60 5.28 6.32 -7.07
N SER A 61 6.15 5.95 -6.13
CA SER A 61 5.93 4.83 -5.23
C SER A 61 5.10 5.17 -3.98
N PHE A 62 4.91 6.45 -3.66
CA PHE A 62 4.19 6.88 -2.44
C PHE A 62 2.72 6.45 -2.41
N CYS A 63 2.08 6.27 -3.54
CA CYS A 63 0.68 5.82 -3.59
C CYS A 63 0.48 4.37 -3.08
N GLY A 64 1.55 3.59 -2.90
CA GLY A 64 1.48 2.17 -2.54
C GLY A 64 0.70 1.88 -1.25
N VAL A 65 0.94 2.64 -0.18
CA VAL A 65 0.21 2.50 1.11
C VAL A 65 -1.28 2.82 0.94
N ASN A 66 -1.59 3.89 0.21
CA ASN A 66 -2.96 4.30 -0.05
C ASN A 66 -3.72 3.25 -0.87
N ILE A 67 -3.06 2.63 -1.84
CA ILE A 67 -3.62 1.54 -2.66
C ILE A 67 -4.04 0.37 -1.76
N PHE A 68 -3.23 -0.05 -0.78
CA PHE A 68 -3.60 -1.14 0.13
C PHE A 68 -4.86 -0.81 0.94
N GLY A 69 -4.96 0.42 1.47
CA GLY A 69 -6.14 0.87 2.20
C GLY A 69 -7.40 0.90 1.32
N LEU A 70 -7.29 1.45 0.11
CA LEU A 70 -8.38 1.51 -0.88
C LEU A 70 -8.84 0.12 -1.31
N ILE A 71 -7.91 -0.80 -1.61
CA ILE A 71 -8.24 -2.20 -1.94
C ILE A 71 -9.00 -2.85 -0.79
N SER A 72 -8.59 -2.59 0.46
CA SER A 72 -9.25 -3.15 1.63
C SER A 72 -10.72 -2.75 1.70
N GLY A 73 -11.06 -1.49 1.41
CA GLY A 73 -12.43 -1.00 1.32
C GLY A 73 -13.18 -1.57 0.12
N TYR A 74 -12.56 -1.55 -1.06
CA TYR A 74 -13.17 -2.02 -2.31
C TYR A 74 -13.53 -3.52 -2.25
N VAL A 75 -12.66 -4.36 -1.71
CA VAL A 75 -12.89 -5.80 -1.56
C VAL A 75 -13.69 -6.14 -0.31
N GLY A 76 -13.48 -5.38 0.78
CA GLY A 76 -14.12 -5.59 2.08
C GLY A 76 -15.59 -5.18 2.13
N TYR A 77 -16.00 -4.23 1.27
CA TYR A 77 -17.40 -3.82 1.20
C TYR A 77 -18.32 -4.98 0.79
N SER A 78 -19.44 -5.11 1.50
CA SER A 78 -20.45 -6.13 1.29
C SER A 78 -21.85 -5.57 1.54
N GLU A 79 -22.80 -5.86 0.64
CA GLU A 79 -24.22 -5.57 0.86
C GLU A 79 -24.83 -6.40 1.99
N LYS A 80 -24.19 -7.52 2.35
CA LYS A 80 -24.61 -8.36 3.48
C LYS A 80 -23.89 -7.94 4.73
N GLU A 81 -24.60 -7.93 5.84
CA GLU A 81 -24.01 -7.76 7.15
C GLU A 81 -23.01 -8.88 7.45
N LYS A 82 -21.88 -8.51 8.03
CA LYS A 82 -20.85 -9.45 8.47
C LYS A 82 -20.41 -9.06 9.88
N PRO A 83 -20.23 -10.06 10.76
CA PRO A 83 -19.68 -9.80 12.09
C PRO A 83 -18.19 -9.42 12.02
N ILE A 84 -17.64 -9.02 13.17
CA ILE A 84 -16.19 -8.78 13.30
C ILE A 84 -15.43 -10.06 12.91
N ALA A 85 -14.42 -9.89 12.08
CA ALA A 85 -13.68 -10.98 11.47
C ALA A 85 -12.54 -11.52 12.38
N TRP A 86 -12.88 -11.97 13.61
CA TRP A 86 -11.91 -12.47 14.59
C TRP A 86 -10.96 -13.55 14.04
N LYS A 87 -11.49 -14.48 13.23
CA LYS A 87 -10.67 -15.53 12.60
C LYS A 87 -9.65 -14.96 11.62
N SER A 88 -10.02 -13.91 10.89
CA SER A 88 -9.10 -13.23 9.97
C SER A 88 -8.02 -12.48 10.74
N MET A 89 -8.39 -11.81 11.84
CA MET A 89 -7.45 -11.11 12.71
C MET A 89 -6.43 -12.09 13.32
N ALA A 90 -6.89 -13.22 13.86
CA ALA A 90 -6.01 -14.25 14.39
C ALA A 90 -5.09 -14.84 13.30
N SER A 91 -5.61 -15.05 12.07
CA SER A 91 -4.81 -15.55 10.95
C SER A 91 -3.72 -14.56 10.54
N LEU A 92 -4.04 -13.26 10.51
CA LEU A 92 -3.06 -12.20 10.23
C LEU A 92 -2.01 -12.11 11.33
N TRP A 93 -2.42 -12.16 12.59
CA TRP A 93 -1.48 -12.17 13.71
C TRP A 93 -0.50 -13.36 13.63
N LEU A 94 -1.02 -14.57 13.36
CA LEU A 94 -0.17 -15.77 13.18
C LEU A 94 0.80 -15.61 12.00
N GLU A 95 0.39 -14.94 10.93
CA GLU A 95 1.25 -14.65 9.78
C GLU A 95 2.37 -13.68 10.15
N VAL A 96 2.05 -12.61 10.89
CA VAL A 96 3.06 -11.65 11.40
C VAL A 96 4.07 -12.38 12.28
N VAL A 97 3.60 -13.12 13.29
CA VAL A 97 4.49 -13.88 14.19
C VAL A 97 5.36 -14.86 13.42
N PHE A 98 4.79 -15.56 12.44
CA PHE A 98 5.55 -16.49 11.60
C PHE A 98 6.72 -15.80 10.88
N TYR A 99 6.48 -14.66 10.23
CA TYR A 99 7.53 -13.94 9.52
C TYR A 99 8.51 -13.27 10.48
N ASP A 100 8.05 -12.68 11.57
CA ASP A 100 8.92 -12.06 12.58
C ASP A 100 9.90 -13.09 13.18
N VAL A 101 9.40 -14.25 13.60
CA VAL A 101 10.22 -15.32 14.17
C VAL A 101 11.16 -15.90 13.11
N SER A 102 10.65 -16.22 11.92
CA SER A 102 11.47 -16.79 10.85
C SER A 102 12.62 -15.87 10.42
N MET A 103 12.33 -14.57 10.28
CA MET A 103 13.33 -13.57 9.91
C MET A 103 14.33 -13.31 11.05
N ALA A 104 13.89 -13.32 12.31
CA ALA A 104 14.81 -13.21 13.45
C ALA A 104 15.75 -14.41 13.56
N LEU A 105 15.25 -15.63 13.38
CA LEU A 105 16.10 -16.83 13.37
C LEU A 105 17.10 -16.80 12.21
N LEU A 106 16.68 -16.34 11.02
CA LEU A 106 17.56 -16.14 9.89
C LEU A 106 18.64 -15.09 10.19
N ALA A 107 18.25 -13.97 10.82
CA ALA A 107 19.17 -12.90 11.19
C ALA A 107 20.21 -13.36 12.23
N LEU A 108 19.81 -14.14 13.22
CA LEU A 108 20.75 -14.77 14.19
C LEU A 108 21.79 -15.64 13.48
N ARG A 109 21.44 -16.22 12.34
CA ARG A 109 22.37 -17.07 11.57
C ARG A 109 23.30 -16.28 10.64
N ILE A 110 22.77 -15.19 10.02
CA ILE A 110 23.48 -14.45 8.95
C ILE A 110 24.13 -13.19 9.51
N LEU A 111 23.56 -12.57 10.53
CA LEU A 111 24.02 -11.31 11.15
C LEU A 111 24.13 -11.48 12.68
N PRO A 112 24.95 -12.42 13.18
CA PRO A 112 24.98 -12.75 14.60
C PRO A 112 25.36 -11.54 15.48
N ASP A 113 26.16 -10.61 14.97
CA ASP A 113 26.61 -9.42 15.70
C ASP A 113 25.51 -8.35 15.83
N ARG A 114 24.41 -8.46 15.08
CA ARG A 114 23.30 -7.48 15.03
C ARG A 114 21.95 -8.06 15.48
N ALA A 115 21.88 -9.34 15.78
CA ALA A 115 20.67 -10.02 16.22
C ALA A 115 20.83 -10.59 17.62
N SER A 116 19.79 -10.46 18.45
CA SER A 116 19.79 -10.96 19.83
C SER A 116 18.62 -11.92 20.06
N THR A 117 18.85 -12.99 20.82
CA THR A 117 17.81 -13.90 21.28
C THR A 117 16.89 -13.25 22.31
N ALA A 118 17.32 -12.16 22.98
CA ALA A 118 16.52 -11.41 23.93
C ALA A 118 15.27 -10.76 23.28
N ASP A 119 15.33 -10.50 21.96
CA ASP A 119 14.20 -9.93 21.22
C ASP A 119 13.09 -10.95 20.91
N LEU A 120 13.36 -12.26 20.98
CA LEU A 120 12.41 -13.30 20.56
C LEU A 120 11.05 -13.25 21.27
N PRO A 121 10.93 -13.05 22.59
CA PRO A 121 9.63 -12.95 23.25
C PRO A 121 8.76 -11.80 22.72
N HIS A 122 9.39 -10.68 22.33
CA HIS A 122 8.69 -9.51 21.81
C HIS A 122 8.02 -9.76 20.46
N LEU A 123 8.52 -10.71 19.66
CA LEU A 123 7.99 -11.03 18.33
C LEU A 123 6.58 -11.64 18.37
N PHE A 124 6.15 -12.18 19.52
CA PHE A 124 4.80 -12.70 19.72
C PHE A 124 3.76 -11.61 19.99
N PHE A 125 4.19 -10.38 20.22
CA PHE A 125 3.30 -9.26 20.58
C PHE A 125 3.45 -8.07 19.62
N PRO A 126 3.28 -8.28 18.28
CA PRO A 126 3.58 -7.27 17.26
C PRO A 126 2.75 -5.98 17.41
N ILE A 127 1.51 -6.07 17.92
CA ILE A 127 0.65 -4.89 18.14
C ILE A 127 1.15 -4.07 19.33
N LEU A 128 1.53 -4.73 20.44
CA LEU A 128 2.01 -4.04 21.64
C LEU A 128 3.33 -3.32 21.39
N ASN A 129 4.20 -3.92 20.58
CA ASN A 129 5.51 -3.34 20.24
C ASN A 129 5.46 -2.43 19.02
N ASN A 130 4.29 -2.29 18.37
CA ASN A 130 4.13 -1.58 17.11
C ASN A 130 5.20 -1.94 16.06
N SER A 131 5.57 -3.23 16.00
CA SER A 131 6.64 -3.73 15.14
C SER A 131 6.40 -3.44 13.66
N HIS A 132 5.12 -3.45 13.27
CA HIS A 132 4.66 -3.16 11.92
C HIS A 132 3.48 -2.20 11.99
N TRP A 133 3.73 -0.90 11.89
CA TRP A 133 2.72 0.15 12.05
C TRP A 133 1.45 -0.08 11.23
N TYR A 134 1.61 -0.49 9.94
CA TYR A 134 0.46 -0.74 9.07
C TYR A 134 -0.40 -1.91 9.57
N PHE A 135 0.24 -3.00 10.04
CA PHE A 135 -0.48 -4.12 10.64
C PHE A 135 -1.25 -3.70 11.89
N THR A 136 -0.62 -2.91 12.78
CA THR A 136 -1.27 -2.38 14.00
C THR A 136 -2.51 -1.56 13.64
N CYS A 137 -2.38 -0.62 12.69
CA CYS A 137 -3.50 0.18 12.19
C CYS A 137 -4.57 -0.68 11.50
N TYR A 138 -4.14 -1.68 10.72
CA TYR A 138 -5.06 -2.56 10.01
C TYR A 138 -5.83 -3.49 10.94
N ALA A 139 -5.20 -4.00 12.00
CA ALA A 139 -5.87 -4.79 13.04
C ALA A 139 -6.98 -3.98 13.73
N ALA A 140 -6.72 -2.71 14.04
CA ALA A 140 -7.74 -1.81 14.54
C ALA A 140 -8.86 -1.57 13.51
N LEU A 141 -8.51 -1.31 12.24
CA LEU A 141 -9.50 -1.13 11.16
C LEU A 141 -10.46 -2.33 11.05
N LEU A 142 -9.98 -3.57 11.21
CA LEU A 142 -10.82 -4.77 11.13
C LEU A 142 -11.99 -4.75 12.13
N LEU A 143 -11.83 -4.10 13.28
CA LEU A 143 -12.89 -3.94 14.27
C LEU A 143 -13.98 -2.98 13.78
N PHE A 144 -13.62 -1.96 13.01
CA PHE A 144 -14.55 -0.95 12.49
C PHE A 144 -15.28 -1.38 11.21
N ILE A 145 -14.77 -2.35 10.46
CA ILE A 145 -15.32 -2.76 9.15
C ILE A 145 -16.83 -3.03 9.17
N PRO A 146 -17.41 -3.77 10.13
CA PRO A 146 -18.86 -4.02 10.15
C PRO A 146 -19.68 -2.72 10.23
N PHE A 147 -19.24 -1.77 11.07
CA PHE A 147 -19.89 -0.48 11.26
C PHE A 147 -19.74 0.42 10.04
N LEU A 148 -18.53 0.49 9.45
CA LEU A 148 -18.26 1.25 8.24
C LEU A 148 -19.10 0.74 7.07
N ASN A 149 -19.17 -0.57 6.88
CA ASN A 149 -20.03 -1.18 5.86
C ASN A 149 -21.51 -0.92 6.12
N GLY A 150 -21.94 -0.93 7.39
CA GLY A 150 -23.30 -0.58 7.81
C GLY A 150 -23.67 0.84 7.37
N GLY A 151 -22.82 1.81 7.69
CA GLY A 151 -23.00 3.21 7.28
C GLY A 151 -23.04 3.36 5.77
N VAL A 152 -22.08 2.76 5.05
CA VAL A 152 -22.05 2.83 3.58
C VAL A 152 -23.32 2.20 2.97
N ARG A 153 -23.82 1.07 3.51
CA ARG A 153 -25.06 0.43 3.00
C ARG A 153 -26.29 1.33 3.12
N GLN A 154 -26.44 2.01 4.25
CA GLN A 154 -27.62 2.83 4.56
C GLN A 154 -27.64 4.17 3.82
N CYS A 155 -26.48 4.73 3.49
CA CYS A 155 -26.39 6.03 2.83
C CYS A 155 -26.79 5.96 1.35
N SER A 156 -27.49 7.01 0.87
CA SER A 156 -27.79 7.19 -0.55
C SER A 156 -26.50 7.42 -1.37
N CYS A 157 -26.55 7.08 -2.67
CA CYS A 157 -25.40 7.40 -3.55
C CYS A 157 -25.07 8.90 -3.56
N LYS A 158 -26.07 9.77 -3.49
CA LYS A 158 -25.86 11.24 -3.41
C LYS A 158 -25.06 11.62 -2.17
N THR A 159 -25.46 11.14 -1.00
CA THR A 159 -24.76 11.38 0.27
C THR A 159 -23.32 10.85 0.23
N LEU A 160 -23.11 9.65 -0.31
CA LEU A 160 -21.79 9.06 -0.44
C LEU A 160 -20.87 9.87 -1.38
N LEU A 161 -21.43 10.40 -2.49
CA LEU A 161 -20.64 11.25 -3.41
C LEU A 161 -20.32 12.61 -2.79
N GLN A 162 -21.25 13.20 -2.02
CA GLN A 162 -20.98 14.42 -1.26
C GLN A 162 -19.86 14.18 -0.22
N PHE A 163 -19.88 13.04 0.47
CA PHE A 163 -18.83 12.65 1.40
C PHE A 163 -17.48 12.51 0.70
N LEU A 164 -17.42 11.84 -0.47
CA LEU A 164 -16.18 11.79 -1.26
C LEU A 164 -15.69 13.18 -1.64
N GLY A 165 -16.57 14.05 -2.10
CA GLY A 165 -16.22 15.44 -2.41
C GLY A 165 -15.65 16.19 -1.20
N ALA A 166 -16.25 16.03 -0.02
CA ALA A 166 -15.76 16.64 1.21
C ALA A 166 -14.37 16.11 1.61
N ILE A 167 -14.14 14.79 1.49
CA ILE A 167 -12.82 14.20 1.74
C ILE A 167 -11.77 14.79 0.81
N PHE A 168 -12.04 14.84 -0.51
CA PHE A 168 -11.10 15.35 -1.50
C PHE A 168 -10.81 16.84 -1.38
N LEU A 169 -11.84 17.65 -1.15
CA LEU A 169 -11.74 19.11 -1.26
C LEU A 169 -11.47 19.80 0.08
N VAL A 170 -11.77 19.13 1.20
CA VAL A 170 -11.69 19.74 2.53
C VAL A 170 -10.75 18.94 3.43
N VAL A 171 -11.08 17.67 3.72
CA VAL A 171 -10.39 16.91 4.78
C VAL A 171 -8.92 16.66 4.45
N ILE A 172 -8.64 16.15 3.25
CA ILE A 172 -7.27 15.83 2.83
C ILE A 172 -6.40 17.09 2.71
N PRO A 173 -6.81 18.16 1.99
CA PRO A 173 -6.00 19.37 1.93
C PRO A 173 -5.75 20.00 3.30
N LEU A 174 -6.77 20.09 4.16
CA LEU A 174 -6.60 20.68 5.49
C LEU A 174 -5.70 19.84 6.40
N ASP A 175 -5.76 18.50 6.32
CA ASP A 175 -4.83 17.65 7.09
C ASP A 175 -3.41 17.74 6.56
N THR A 176 -3.24 17.75 5.24
CA THR A 176 -1.91 17.87 4.62
C THR A 176 -1.25 19.19 4.97
N LEU A 177 -2.02 20.30 4.94
CA LEU A 177 -1.50 21.64 5.20
C LEU A 177 -1.33 21.95 6.70
N PHE A 178 -2.26 21.48 7.53
CA PHE A 178 -2.37 21.94 8.92
C PHE A 178 -2.36 20.80 9.95
N GLY A 179 -2.46 19.54 9.54
CA GLY A 179 -2.49 18.39 10.46
C GLY A 179 -3.74 18.29 11.34
N HIS A 180 -4.82 19.02 11.01
CA HIS A 180 -5.98 19.20 11.88
C HIS A 180 -6.76 17.93 12.20
N PHE A 181 -6.75 16.94 11.30
CA PHE A 181 -7.46 15.68 11.48
C PHE A 181 -6.58 14.56 12.08
N HIS A 182 -5.35 14.89 12.44
CA HIS A 182 -4.40 13.97 13.08
C HIS A 182 -4.21 12.65 12.32
N PHE A 183 -4.11 12.72 10.99
CA PHE A 183 -3.80 11.54 10.17
C PHE A 183 -2.33 11.12 10.29
N TYR A 184 -1.50 11.91 11.00
CA TYR A 184 -0.08 11.62 11.23
C TYR A 184 0.66 11.28 9.94
N LEU A 185 0.57 12.17 8.94
CA LEU A 185 1.16 12.00 7.61
C LEU A 185 0.66 10.75 6.85
N GLY A 186 -0.43 10.14 7.34
CA GLY A 186 -0.99 8.90 6.83
C GLY A 186 -0.65 7.65 7.64
N TYR A 187 0.11 7.77 8.73
CA TYR A 187 0.49 6.67 9.62
C TYR A 187 -0.53 6.44 10.74
N SER A 188 -1.82 6.42 10.44
CA SER A 188 -2.87 6.29 11.46
C SER A 188 -4.02 5.39 11.05
N VAL A 189 -4.74 4.89 12.07
CA VAL A 189 -6.01 4.15 11.89
C VAL A 189 -7.05 5.04 11.20
N ALA A 190 -7.12 6.33 11.58
CA ALA A 190 -8.06 7.29 10.99
C ALA A 190 -7.85 7.42 9.48
N TRP A 191 -6.60 7.50 9.02
CA TRP A 191 -6.29 7.51 7.60
C TRP A 191 -6.73 6.22 6.90
N LEU A 192 -6.46 5.05 7.49
CA LEU A 192 -6.91 3.77 6.93
C LEU A 192 -8.44 3.67 6.88
N ILE A 193 -9.16 4.24 7.84
CA ILE A 193 -10.64 4.34 7.82
C ILE A 193 -11.09 5.17 6.62
N VAL A 194 -10.48 6.33 6.38
CA VAL A 194 -10.78 7.16 5.20
C VAL A 194 -10.56 6.38 3.91
N LEU A 195 -9.39 5.75 3.75
CA LEU A 195 -9.08 4.96 2.56
C LEU A 195 -10.07 3.79 2.38
N TYR A 196 -10.42 3.10 3.46
CA TYR A 196 -11.42 2.04 3.45
C TYR A 196 -12.77 2.55 2.96
N LEU A 197 -13.27 3.65 3.53
CA LEU A 197 -14.55 4.25 3.13
C LEU A 197 -14.55 4.64 1.65
N VAL A 198 -13.49 5.28 1.19
CA VAL A 198 -13.36 5.66 -0.23
C VAL A 198 -13.41 4.42 -1.14
N GLY A 199 -12.65 3.38 -0.82
CA GLY A 199 -12.69 2.11 -1.56
C GLY A 199 -14.08 1.46 -1.57
N ALA A 200 -14.76 1.42 -0.41
CA ALA A 200 -16.11 0.88 -0.26
C ALA A 200 -17.15 1.68 -1.07
N ILE A 201 -17.06 3.01 -1.04
CA ILE A 201 -17.95 3.89 -1.80
C ILE A 201 -17.73 3.75 -3.29
N LEU A 202 -16.47 3.68 -3.75
CA LEU A 202 -16.17 3.43 -5.16
C LEU A 202 -16.77 2.09 -5.63
N LYS A 203 -16.74 1.07 -4.79
CA LYS A 203 -17.36 -0.23 -5.07
C LYS A 203 -18.88 -0.13 -5.16
N LYS A 204 -19.52 0.52 -4.16
CA LYS A 204 -20.98 0.64 -4.09
C LYS A 204 -21.55 1.49 -5.23
N THR A 205 -20.96 2.67 -5.45
CA THR A 205 -21.49 3.65 -6.40
C THR A 205 -21.07 3.37 -7.84
N ASN A 206 -20.03 2.57 -8.02
CA ASN A 206 -19.41 2.30 -9.33
C ASN A 206 -19.08 3.60 -10.12
N ILE A 207 -18.90 4.74 -9.42
CA ILE A 207 -18.67 6.04 -10.06
C ILE A 207 -17.43 6.02 -10.95
N GLY A 208 -16.41 5.26 -10.53
CA GLY A 208 -15.22 5.05 -11.31
C GLY A 208 -15.48 4.56 -12.74
N ALA A 209 -16.59 3.84 -13.00
CA ALA A 209 -16.92 3.35 -14.34
C ALA A 209 -17.16 4.46 -15.37
N LYS A 210 -17.47 5.67 -14.92
CA LYS A 210 -17.71 6.83 -15.80
C LYS A 210 -16.41 7.48 -16.29
N LEU A 211 -15.27 7.24 -15.63
CA LEU A 211 -13.99 7.84 -16.01
C LEU A 211 -13.32 6.98 -17.10
N PRO A 212 -13.03 7.50 -18.31
CA PRO A 212 -12.32 6.77 -19.34
C PRO A 212 -10.93 6.31 -18.86
N THR A 213 -10.57 5.05 -19.16
CA THR A 213 -9.28 4.49 -18.72
C THR A 213 -8.06 5.30 -19.17
N PRO A 214 -7.97 5.82 -20.43
CA PRO A 214 -6.86 6.67 -20.84
C PRO A 214 -6.74 7.94 -19.98
N ILE A 215 -7.88 8.58 -19.64
CA ILE A 215 -7.88 9.79 -18.79
C ILE A 215 -7.39 9.44 -17.37
N ALA A 216 -7.79 8.28 -16.84
CA ALA A 216 -7.30 7.83 -15.54
C ALA A 216 -5.77 7.59 -15.55
N ILE A 217 -5.23 6.98 -16.62
CA ILE A 217 -3.79 6.76 -16.77
C ILE A 217 -3.03 8.09 -16.88
N ILE A 218 -3.52 9.02 -17.71
CA ILE A 218 -2.95 10.37 -17.81
C ILE A 218 -2.98 11.06 -16.45
N GLY A 219 -4.10 10.92 -15.70
CA GLY A 219 -4.23 11.45 -14.35
C GLY A 219 -3.21 10.88 -13.38
N ILE A 220 -2.91 9.58 -13.43
CA ILE A 220 -1.84 8.96 -12.61
C ILE A 220 -0.50 9.64 -12.89
N VAL A 221 -0.09 9.67 -14.16
CA VAL A 221 1.19 10.28 -14.55
C VAL A 221 1.25 11.76 -14.15
N LEU A 222 0.15 12.51 -14.35
CA LEU A 222 0.08 13.91 -13.95
C LEU A 222 0.26 14.09 -12.43
N MET A 223 -0.40 13.27 -11.61
CA MET A 223 -0.26 13.34 -10.15
C MET A 223 1.16 13.03 -9.69
N ASP A 224 1.80 12.05 -10.30
CA ASP A 224 3.17 11.67 -9.97
C ASP A 224 4.16 12.80 -10.38
N VAL A 225 3.99 13.38 -11.56
CA VAL A 225 4.80 14.53 -12.02
C VAL A 225 4.57 15.75 -11.12
N LEU A 226 3.32 16.04 -10.74
CA LEU A 226 3.00 17.16 -9.84
C LEU A 226 3.60 16.98 -8.45
N SER A 227 3.70 15.73 -7.94
CA SER A 227 4.37 15.45 -6.67
C SER A 227 5.87 15.79 -6.73
N VAL A 228 6.55 15.37 -7.79
CA VAL A 228 7.96 15.70 -8.02
C VAL A 228 8.15 17.20 -8.20
N TRP A 229 7.28 17.83 -9.01
CA TRP A 229 7.35 19.26 -9.25
C TRP A 229 7.17 20.05 -7.96
N PHE A 230 6.18 19.71 -7.14
CA PHE A 230 5.95 20.36 -5.84
C PHE A 230 7.16 20.21 -4.94
N PHE A 231 7.70 19.00 -4.81
CA PHE A 231 8.88 18.73 -3.97
C PHE A 231 10.09 19.54 -4.38
N ARG A 232 10.35 19.66 -5.68
CA ARG A 232 11.57 20.30 -6.21
C ARG A 232 11.48 21.81 -6.38
N ASN A 233 10.29 22.34 -6.61
CA ASN A 233 10.13 23.74 -7.04
C ASN A 233 9.33 24.58 -6.05
N TRP A 234 8.62 23.98 -5.09
CA TRP A 234 7.88 24.76 -4.11
C TRP A 234 8.86 25.42 -3.13
N VAL A 235 8.72 26.73 -3.01
CA VAL A 235 9.45 27.49 -1.97
C VAL A 235 8.62 27.46 -0.69
N GLU A 236 9.28 27.15 0.43
CA GLU A 236 8.61 27.13 1.72
C GLU A 236 7.92 28.46 2.00
N THR A 237 6.64 28.41 2.30
CA THR A 237 5.80 29.57 2.56
C THR A 237 5.04 29.39 3.87
N THR A 238 4.68 30.48 4.52
CA THR A 238 3.87 30.45 5.74
C THR A 238 2.46 30.94 5.46
N TRP A 239 1.46 30.12 5.76
CA TRP A 239 0.03 30.46 5.64
C TRP A 239 -0.63 30.29 7.00
N PHE A 240 -1.28 31.34 7.50
CA PHE A 240 -1.96 31.34 8.79
C PHE A 240 -1.11 30.77 9.95
N GLY A 241 0.21 31.03 9.93
CA GLY A 241 1.15 30.50 10.93
C GLY A 241 1.61 29.06 10.72
N TYR A 242 1.19 28.40 9.64
CA TYR A 242 1.63 27.03 9.27
C TYR A 242 2.62 27.10 8.12
N SER A 243 3.71 26.32 8.24
CA SER A 243 4.68 26.16 7.15
C SER A 243 4.17 25.19 6.09
N ILE A 244 4.11 25.66 4.84
CA ILE A 244 3.85 24.83 3.66
C ILE A 244 5.22 24.51 3.04
N SER A 245 5.72 23.33 3.35
CA SER A 245 7.06 22.88 2.99
C SER A 245 7.01 21.85 1.84
N PRO A 246 8.04 21.81 0.97
CA PRO A 246 8.25 20.73 0.01
C PRO A 246 8.18 19.31 0.63
N ALA A 247 8.59 19.19 1.90
CA ALA A 247 8.54 17.92 2.63
C ALA A 247 7.12 17.31 2.73
N MET A 248 6.06 18.10 2.56
CA MET A 248 4.68 17.60 2.52
C MET A 248 4.44 16.60 1.38
N ALA A 249 5.20 16.67 0.29
CA ALA A 249 5.17 15.66 -0.76
C ALA A 249 5.58 14.26 -0.27
N ARG A 250 6.20 14.15 0.92
CA ARG A 250 6.54 12.87 1.56
C ARG A 250 5.45 12.34 2.51
N TYR A 251 4.24 12.89 2.47
CA TYR A 251 3.11 12.44 3.27
C TYR A 251 2.21 11.52 2.44
N PHE A 252 1.74 10.42 3.02
CA PHE A 252 0.73 9.58 2.36
C PHE A 252 -0.60 10.32 2.19
N THR A 253 -0.86 11.33 3.02
CA THR A 253 -2.02 12.23 2.91
C THR A 253 -1.87 13.27 1.80
N PHE A 254 -0.69 13.42 1.18
CA PHE A 254 -0.50 14.40 0.11
C PHE A 254 -1.49 14.15 -1.04
N PRO A 255 -2.25 15.18 -1.47
CA PRO A 255 -3.37 15.00 -2.39
C PRO A 255 -3.03 14.25 -3.67
N CYS A 256 -1.85 14.49 -4.25
CA CYS A 256 -1.43 13.80 -5.48
C CYS A 256 -1.29 12.28 -5.29
N HIS A 257 -0.70 11.82 -4.18
CA HIS A 257 -0.54 10.38 -3.90
C HIS A 257 -1.88 9.69 -3.65
N TYR A 258 -2.79 10.39 -2.97
CA TYR A 258 -4.13 9.88 -2.73
C TYR A 258 -4.93 9.77 -4.02
N ILE A 259 -4.92 10.82 -4.87
CA ILE A 259 -5.60 10.81 -6.18
C ILE A 259 -5.00 9.74 -7.08
N SER A 260 -3.66 9.65 -7.17
CA SER A 260 -2.97 8.61 -7.94
C SER A 260 -3.42 7.21 -7.50
N ALA A 261 -3.51 6.94 -6.20
CA ALA A 261 -3.97 5.65 -5.67
C ALA A 261 -5.43 5.34 -6.05
N VAL A 262 -6.34 6.32 -5.99
CA VAL A 262 -7.73 6.17 -6.42
C VAL A 262 -7.82 5.84 -7.91
N LEU A 263 -7.05 6.55 -8.74
CA LEU A 263 -7.01 6.30 -10.18
C LEU A 263 -6.44 4.91 -10.49
N HIS A 264 -5.41 4.46 -9.79
CA HIS A 264 -4.91 3.08 -9.90
C HIS A 264 -6.02 2.06 -9.59
N LEU A 265 -6.76 2.25 -8.49
CA LEU A 265 -7.88 1.35 -8.15
C LEU A 265 -8.93 1.32 -9.27
N ILE A 266 -9.28 2.47 -9.85
CA ILE A 266 -10.24 2.56 -10.95
C ILE A 266 -9.73 1.79 -12.18
N VAL A 267 -8.49 2.00 -12.60
CA VAL A 267 -7.91 1.34 -13.78
C VAL A 267 -7.86 -0.18 -13.57
N PHE A 268 -7.27 -0.62 -12.47
CA PHE A 268 -7.06 -2.04 -12.21
C PHE A 268 -8.36 -2.80 -11.87
N SER A 269 -9.38 -2.14 -11.31
CA SER A 269 -10.68 -2.77 -11.07
C SER A 269 -11.36 -3.26 -12.35
N ARG A 270 -11.02 -2.67 -13.49
CA ARG A 270 -11.57 -2.98 -14.82
C ARG A 270 -10.65 -3.85 -15.66
N LEU A 271 -9.40 -4.04 -15.22
CA LEU A 271 -8.41 -4.80 -15.96
C LEU A 271 -8.82 -6.27 -16.04
N LYS A 272 -8.99 -6.77 -17.25
CA LYS A 272 -9.28 -8.17 -17.53
C LYS A 272 -7.99 -8.86 -17.91
N LEU A 273 -7.56 -9.83 -17.11
CA LEU A 273 -6.42 -10.66 -17.39
C LEU A 273 -6.86 -11.98 -18.02
N GLY A 274 -6.04 -12.51 -18.91
CA GLY A 274 -6.27 -13.83 -19.48
C GLY A 274 -6.34 -14.92 -18.38
N PRO A 275 -7.06 -16.03 -18.60
CA PRO A 275 -7.38 -17.00 -17.55
C PRO A 275 -6.15 -17.59 -16.86
N VAL A 276 -5.09 -17.88 -17.60
CA VAL A 276 -3.85 -18.46 -17.06
C VAL A 276 -3.13 -17.42 -16.18
N VAL A 277 -2.90 -16.21 -16.71
CA VAL A 277 -2.22 -15.13 -15.99
C VAL A 277 -3.04 -14.74 -14.75
N GLY A 278 -4.35 -14.56 -14.90
CA GLY A 278 -5.26 -14.22 -13.80
C GLY A 278 -5.23 -15.25 -12.67
N LYS A 279 -5.15 -16.55 -13.00
CA LYS A 279 -5.03 -17.63 -12.01
C LYS A 279 -3.75 -17.52 -11.18
N TRP A 280 -2.59 -17.30 -11.84
CA TRP A 280 -1.31 -17.15 -11.14
C TRP A 280 -1.24 -15.88 -10.31
N ILE A 281 -1.68 -14.75 -10.85
CA ILE A 281 -1.76 -13.48 -10.10
C ILE A 281 -2.62 -13.64 -8.85
N SER A 282 -3.82 -14.22 -8.99
CA SER A 282 -4.70 -14.45 -7.83
C SER A 282 -4.15 -15.46 -6.82
N ALA A 283 -3.31 -16.40 -7.25
CA ALA A 283 -2.65 -17.33 -6.35
C ALA A 283 -1.52 -16.67 -5.55
N LEU A 284 -0.80 -15.71 -6.15
CA LEU A 284 0.35 -15.04 -5.55
C LEU A 284 -0.03 -13.81 -4.73
N ALA A 285 -1.06 -13.05 -5.13
CA ALA A 285 -1.44 -11.78 -4.52
C ALA A 285 -1.65 -11.78 -2.99
N PRO A 286 -2.13 -12.85 -2.33
CA PRO A 286 -2.17 -12.87 -0.87
C PRO A 286 -0.79 -12.71 -0.22
N GLY A 287 0.29 -13.10 -0.90
CA GLY A 287 1.67 -12.92 -0.43
C GLY A 287 2.16 -11.46 -0.42
N ALA A 288 1.40 -10.50 -0.98
CA ALA A 288 1.77 -9.10 -0.92
C ALA A 288 1.93 -8.56 0.52
N PHE A 289 1.17 -9.14 1.48
CA PHE A 289 1.34 -8.81 2.89
C PHE A 289 2.65 -9.37 3.46
N ALA A 290 3.05 -10.56 3.05
CA ALA A 290 4.34 -11.13 3.42
C ALA A 290 5.53 -10.30 2.90
N VAL A 291 5.42 -9.72 1.69
CA VAL A 291 6.43 -8.78 1.17
C VAL A 291 6.64 -7.63 2.13
N TYR A 292 5.55 -7.02 2.61
CA TYR A 292 5.61 -5.94 3.59
C TYR A 292 6.25 -6.41 4.90
N LEU A 293 5.80 -7.55 5.46
CA LEU A 293 6.31 -8.06 6.74
C LEU A 293 7.82 -8.35 6.67
N ILE A 294 8.29 -9.02 5.64
CA ILE A 294 9.71 -9.33 5.46
C ILE A 294 10.54 -8.06 5.32
N ASN A 295 10.05 -7.08 4.56
CA ASN A 295 10.77 -5.84 4.31
C ASN A 295 10.83 -4.92 5.53
N THR A 296 9.79 -4.91 6.38
CA THR A 296 9.72 -4.06 7.58
C THR A 296 10.12 -4.76 8.87
N GLN A 297 10.51 -6.03 8.80
CA GLN A 297 11.00 -6.76 9.96
C GLN A 297 12.28 -6.11 10.52
N LYS A 298 12.36 -5.95 11.85
CA LYS A 298 13.37 -5.16 12.57
C LYS A 298 14.81 -5.41 12.09
N HIS A 299 15.22 -6.67 11.96
CA HIS A 299 16.60 -7.02 11.57
C HIS A 299 16.89 -6.69 10.09
N TYR A 300 15.90 -6.80 9.22
CA TYR A 300 16.04 -6.35 7.84
C TYR A 300 16.00 -4.81 7.77
N TRP A 301 15.00 -4.20 8.39
CA TRP A 301 14.74 -2.76 8.32
C TRP A 301 15.84 -1.91 8.96
N LEU A 302 16.32 -2.29 10.15
CA LEU A 302 17.36 -1.56 10.89
C LEU A 302 18.77 -2.16 10.76
N GLY A 303 18.87 -3.46 10.46
CA GLY A 303 20.15 -4.16 10.43
C GLY A 303 20.77 -4.34 9.05
N TYR A 304 19.95 -4.54 8.02
CA TYR A 304 20.43 -4.87 6.67
C TYR A 304 20.25 -3.73 5.67
N LEU A 305 19.06 -3.10 5.64
CA LEU A 305 18.67 -2.15 4.59
C LEU A 305 19.37 -0.78 4.67
N PRO A 306 19.61 -0.18 5.87
CA PRO A 306 20.12 1.18 5.95
C PRO A 306 21.44 1.38 5.19
N GLY A 307 21.43 2.30 4.24
CA GLY A 307 22.56 2.64 3.40
C GLY A 307 23.07 1.50 2.50
N ARG A 308 22.35 0.36 2.39
CA ARG A 308 22.83 -0.83 1.67
C ARG A 308 23.13 -0.56 0.20
N TYR A 309 22.44 0.38 -0.41
CA TYR A 309 22.48 0.66 -1.85
C TYR A 309 23.01 2.06 -2.18
N TRP A 310 23.62 2.76 -1.22
CA TRP A 310 24.13 4.13 -1.39
C TRP A 310 24.99 4.29 -2.65
N TYR A 311 25.84 3.30 -2.96
CA TYR A 311 26.76 3.33 -4.11
C TYR A 311 26.05 3.28 -5.48
N TRP A 312 24.75 2.95 -5.52
CA TRP A 312 23.97 3.02 -6.77
C TRP A 312 23.72 4.48 -7.19
N ALA A 313 23.80 5.42 -6.27
CA ALA A 313 23.72 6.85 -6.58
C ALA A 313 24.78 7.30 -7.61
N ASN A 314 25.93 6.63 -7.66
CA ASN A 314 27.02 6.91 -8.62
C ASN A 314 26.80 6.27 -10.00
N SER A 315 25.68 5.56 -10.23
CA SER A 315 25.35 4.97 -11.52
C SER A 315 24.77 6.02 -12.46
N SER A 316 24.70 5.72 -13.76
CA SER A 316 23.92 6.55 -14.69
C SER A 316 22.44 6.59 -14.26
N PRO A 317 21.66 7.60 -14.67
CA PRO A 317 20.22 7.68 -14.38
C PRO A 317 19.46 6.40 -14.76
N LEU A 318 19.72 5.86 -15.95
CA LEU A 318 19.17 4.56 -16.38
C LEU A 318 19.68 3.41 -15.49
N GLY A 319 20.94 3.48 -15.07
CA GLY A 319 21.54 2.48 -14.15
C GLY A 319 20.83 2.43 -12.79
N ILE A 320 20.48 3.60 -12.22
CA ILE A 320 19.68 3.68 -10.98
C ILE A 320 18.31 3.05 -11.22
N PHE A 321 17.61 3.47 -12.26
CA PHE A 321 16.29 2.94 -12.62
C PHE A 321 16.31 1.40 -12.72
N VAL A 322 17.21 0.86 -13.54
CA VAL A 322 17.29 -0.59 -13.77
C VAL A 322 17.63 -1.36 -12.49
N ARG A 323 18.59 -0.88 -11.69
CA ARG A 323 19.01 -1.56 -10.44
C ARG A 323 17.89 -1.56 -9.40
N VAL A 324 17.25 -0.40 -9.17
CA VAL A 324 16.16 -0.27 -8.22
C VAL A 324 14.97 -1.15 -8.64
N MET A 325 14.58 -1.09 -9.91
CA MET A 325 13.46 -1.90 -10.41
C MET A 325 13.76 -3.40 -10.41
N ALA A 326 14.94 -3.81 -10.89
CA ALA A 326 15.33 -5.21 -10.92
C ALA A 326 15.39 -5.81 -9.50
N TYR A 327 16.00 -5.08 -8.55
CA TYR A 327 16.03 -5.51 -7.16
C TYR A 327 14.62 -5.61 -6.57
N SER A 328 13.79 -4.59 -6.76
CA SER A 328 12.44 -4.56 -6.19
C SER A 328 11.56 -5.67 -6.76
N VAL A 329 11.61 -5.91 -8.06
CA VAL A 329 10.89 -7.02 -8.72
C VAL A 329 11.39 -8.37 -8.21
N LEU A 330 12.71 -8.56 -8.10
CA LEU A 330 13.28 -9.80 -7.57
C LEU A 330 12.86 -10.03 -6.12
N PHE A 331 12.98 -9.02 -5.26
CA PHE A 331 12.59 -9.09 -3.85
C PHE A 331 11.12 -9.49 -3.70
N VAL A 332 10.22 -8.77 -4.38
CA VAL A 332 8.78 -9.05 -4.37
C VAL A 332 8.51 -10.47 -4.86
N SER A 333 9.12 -10.88 -5.98
CA SER A 333 8.91 -12.22 -6.56
C SER A 333 9.33 -13.33 -5.60
N VAL A 334 10.51 -13.20 -4.97
CA VAL A 334 10.99 -14.16 -3.97
C VAL A 334 10.03 -14.25 -2.79
N CYS A 335 9.62 -13.10 -2.22
CA CYS A 335 8.68 -13.07 -1.09
C CYS A 335 7.33 -13.71 -1.44
N LEU A 336 6.79 -13.42 -2.63
CA LEU A 336 5.53 -14.02 -3.11
C LEU A 336 5.62 -15.54 -3.25
N VAL A 337 6.75 -16.05 -3.77
CA VAL A 337 6.98 -17.48 -3.92
C VAL A 337 7.12 -18.14 -2.54
N VAL A 338 7.91 -17.56 -1.63
CA VAL A 338 8.08 -18.05 -0.26
C VAL A 338 6.72 -18.14 0.45
N ASP A 339 5.90 -17.10 0.37
CA ASP A 339 4.57 -17.12 0.97
C ASP A 339 3.64 -18.14 0.29
N PHE A 340 3.70 -18.25 -1.03
CA PHE A 340 2.92 -19.27 -1.74
C PHE A 340 3.26 -20.66 -1.24
N ILE A 341 4.55 -21.01 -1.09
CA ILE A 341 5.01 -22.30 -0.55
C ILE A 341 4.50 -22.47 0.89
N ARG A 342 4.68 -21.47 1.77
CA ARG A 342 4.17 -21.49 3.15
C ARG A 342 2.68 -21.85 3.19
N ARG A 343 1.86 -21.17 2.38
CA ARG A 343 0.41 -21.43 2.32
C ARG A 343 0.06 -22.83 1.80
N GLN A 344 0.83 -23.38 0.85
CA GLN A 344 0.62 -24.75 0.38
C GLN A 344 0.96 -25.79 1.48
N LEU A 345 2.09 -25.60 2.18
CA LEU A 345 2.47 -26.47 3.30
C LEU A 345 1.39 -26.48 4.41
N ILE A 346 0.89 -25.31 4.81
CA ILE A 346 -0.18 -25.23 5.80
C ILE A 346 -1.45 -25.97 5.33
N ARG A 347 -1.80 -25.86 4.04
CA ARG A 347 -2.94 -26.61 3.47
C ARG A 347 -2.76 -28.11 3.52
N LEU A 348 -1.57 -28.60 3.21
CA LEU A 348 -1.24 -30.03 3.26
C LEU A 348 -1.30 -30.58 4.68
N LEU A 349 -0.77 -29.84 5.67
CA LEU A 349 -0.81 -30.22 7.07
C LEU A 349 -2.26 -30.28 7.62
N ARG A 350 -3.13 -29.36 7.19
CA ARG A 350 -4.55 -29.39 7.58
C ARG A 350 -5.32 -30.56 6.98
N ARG A 351 -5.01 -30.96 5.73
CA ARG A 351 -5.66 -32.11 5.08
C ARG A 351 -5.31 -33.47 5.70
N LYS A 352 -4.15 -33.58 6.37
CA LYS A 352 -3.75 -34.80 7.07
C LYS A 352 -4.44 -34.98 8.45
N LYS A 353 -5.13 -33.95 8.96
CA LYS A 353 -5.82 -33.97 10.24
C LYS A 353 -7.34 -34.18 10.11
N THR A 354 -7.89 -34.16 8.91
CA THR A 354 -9.26 -34.54 8.56
C THR A 354 -9.27 -35.89 7.87
#